data_68cc874443efd28d7c3dd8c5dd83204a
#
_entry.id   68cc874443efd28d7c3dd8c5dd83204a
#
_cell.length_a   1.000
_cell.length_b   1.000
_cell.length_c   1.000
_cell.angle_alpha   90.00
_cell.angle_beta   90.00
_cell.angle_gamma   90.00
#
_symmetry.space_group_name_H-M   'P 1'
#
loop_
_entity.id
_entity.type
_entity.pdbx_description
1 polymer ?
#
loop_
_entity_poly.entity_id
_entity_poly.type
_entity_poly.pdbx_seq_one_letter_code
_entity_poly.pdbx_strand_id
1 'polypeptide(L)'
;MDALAIFDDVLIPWERVFIYDDVELANMTVQKATLWRQYMQQVAVKSIAKLEFILGIVHGITEGIGIGGFAHVQEKNAEVIDTLETVRAYMRAAEADAASYEGEGIWPAAEPWIAMRYWYPDAYERVAAIV
;
A
#
# COMPACT_ATOMS: atom_id res chain seq x y z
N MET A 1 -6.28 -2.92 11.58
CA MET A 1 -7.72 -3.27 11.63
C MET A 1 -8.41 -2.29 10.70
N ASP A 2 -9.06 -2.77 9.66
CA ASP A 2 -9.81 -1.93 8.74
C ASP A 2 -11.25 -1.81 9.27
N ALA A 3 -11.86 -0.63 9.10
CA ALA A 3 -13.22 -0.35 9.56
C ALA A 3 -14.01 0.38 8.48
N LEU A 4 -15.31 0.11 8.41
CA LEU A 4 -16.24 0.87 7.62
C LEU A 4 -16.87 1.94 8.53
N ALA A 5 -16.68 3.21 8.16
CA ALA A 5 -17.33 4.33 8.86
C ALA A 5 -18.64 4.69 8.17
N ILE A 6 -19.73 4.71 8.93
CA ILE A 6 -21.05 5.10 8.45
C ILE A 6 -21.46 6.37 9.17
N PHE A 7 -21.79 7.41 8.40
CA PHE A 7 -22.27 8.69 8.91
C PHE A 7 -23.77 8.77 8.64
N ASP A 8 -24.57 8.86 9.70
CA ASP A 8 -26.03 8.98 9.63
C ASP A 8 -26.44 10.18 10.51
N ASP A 9 -26.88 11.24 9.88
CA ASP A 9 -27.32 12.50 10.49
C ASP A 9 -26.34 13.07 11.54
N VAL A 10 -25.02 13.02 11.21
CA VAL A 10 -23.96 13.48 12.09
C VAL A 10 -23.75 14.99 11.97
N LEU A 11 -23.91 15.72 13.07
CA LEU A 11 -23.58 17.15 13.13
C LEU A 11 -22.07 17.37 13.08
N ILE A 12 -21.60 18.06 12.05
CA ILE A 12 -20.18 18.45 11.89
C ILE A 12 -20.06 19.93 12.27
N PRO A 13 -19.38 20.27 13.37
CA PRO A 13 -19.18 21.67 13.75
C PRO A 13 -18.22 22.37 12.77
N TRP A 14 -18.41 23.68 12.59
CA TRP A 14 -17.67 24.46 11.60
C TRP A 14 -16.16 24.41 11.74
N GLU A 15 -15.63 24.31 12.96
CA GLU A 15 -14.19 24.19 13.21
C GLU A 15 -13.57 22.88 12.65
N ARG A 16 -14.40 21.94 12.22
CA ARG A 16 -13.98 20.67 11.56
C ARG A 16 -14.24 20.66 10.06
N VAL A 17 -14.74 21.75 9.51
CA VAL A 17 -14.97 21.90 8.07
C VAL A 17 -13.73 22.56 7.46
N PHE A 18 -12.93 21.80 6.71
CA PHE A 18 -11.70 22.31 6.10
C PHE A 18 -11.92 22.93 4.71
N ILE A 19 -12.94 22.44 3.98
CA ILE A 19 -13.32 22.92 2.65
C ILE A 19 -14.83 23.02 2.62
N TYR A 20 -15.35 24.19 2.24
CA TYR A 20 -16.78 24.43 2.12
C TYR A 20 -17.10 25.10 0.79
N ASP A 21 -17.99 24.47 0.01
CA ASP A 21 -18.50 24.96 -1.28
C ASP A 21 -17.42 25.40 -2.29
N ASP A 22 -16.24 24.76 -2.22
CA ASP A 22 -15.11 24.99 -3.12
C ASP A 22 -14.68 23.67 -3.77
N VAL A 23 -15.32 23.34 -4.90
CA VAL A 23 -15.09 22.12 -5.66
C VAL A 23 -13.69 22.12 -6.28
N GLU A 24 -13.18 23.27 -6.72
CA GLU A 24 -11.87 23.39 -7.33
C GLU A 24 -10.78 23.10 -6.30
N LEU A 25 -10.85 23.69 -5.11
CA LEU A 25 -9.94 23.43 -4.02
C LEU A 25 -10.00 21.97 -3.58
N ALA A 26 -11.20 21.40 -3.46
CA ALA A 26 -11.37 19.98 -3.10
C ALA A 26 -10.65 19.04 -4.09
N ASN A 27 -10.80 19.28 -5.39
CA ASN A 27 -10.14 18.49 -6.44
C ASN A 27 -8.61 18.67 -6.45
N MET A 28 -8.11 19.84 -6.07
CA MET A 28 -6.68 20.15 -6.02
C MET A 28 -6.00 19.70 -4.72
N THR A 29 -6.75 19.40 -3.66
CA THR A 29 -6.19 19.11 -2.32
C THR A 29 -5.15 18.00 -2.36
N VAL A 30 -5.43 16.91 -3.08
CA VAL A 30 -4.51 15.76 -3.17
C VAL A 30 -3.21 16.13 -3.88
N GLN A 31 -3.28 16.99 -4.90
CA GLN A 31 -2.12 17.40 -5.69
C GLN A 31 -1.29 18.47 -4.97
N LYS A 32 -1.94 19.54 -4.46
CA LYS A 32 -1.26 20.65 -3.80
C LYS A 32 -0.70 20.32 -2.43
N ALA A 33 -1.37 19.45 -1.67
CA ALA A 33 -0.90 19.07 -0.34
C ALA A 33 0.13 17.93 -0.35
N THR A 34 0.62 17.48 -1.52
CA THR A 34 1.56 16.35 -1.64
C THR A 34 1.13 15.06 -0.90
N LEU A 35 -0.09 15.06 -0.37
CA LEU A 35 -0.68 13.97 0.41
C LEU A 35 -0.59 12.62 -0.28
N TRP A 36 -0.68 12.62 -1.61
CA TRP A 36 -0.64 11.39 -2.39
C TRP A 36 0.68 10.65 -2.24
N ARG A 37 1.82 11.33 -2.25
CA ARG A 37 3.15 10.73 -2.12
C ARG A 37 3.36 10.14 -0.73
N GLN A 38 2.95 10.87 0.32
CA GLN A 38 3.02 10.39 1.70
C GLN A 38 2.06 9.21 1.94
N TYR A 39 0.84 9.32 1.40
CA TYR A 39 -0.14 8.25 1.49
C TYR A 39 0.37 6.96 0.85
N MET A 40 0.99 7.05 -0.33
CA MET A 40 1.55 5.88 -1.01
C MET A 40 2.75 5.29 -0.27
N GLN A 41 3.58 6.10 0.38
CA GLN A 41 4.63 5.62 1.28
C GLN A 41 4.03 4.77 2.41
N GLN A 42 2.99 5.27 3.07
CA GLN A 42 2.31 4.53 4.12
C GLN A 42 1.66 3.23 3.58
N VAL A 43 1.05 3.28 2.40
CA VAL A 43 0.48 2.09 1.73
C VAL A 43 1.56 1.05 1.47
N ALA A 44 2.76 1.45 1.00
CA ALA A 44 3.87 0.54 0.77
C ALA A 44 4.34 -0.14 2.06
N VAL A 45 4.55 0.62 3.13
CA VAL A 45 4.94 0.09 4.46
C VAL A 45 3.90 -0.90 4.98
N LYS A 46 2.61 -0.53 4.93
CA LYS A 46 1.50 -1.42 5.31
C LYS A 46 1.50 -2.70 4.46
N SER A 47 1.71 -2.58 3.15
CA SER A 47 1.70 -3.72 2.23
C SER A 47 2.86 -4.68 2.49
N ILE A 48 4.06 -4.17 2.76
CA ILE A 48 5.21 -4.97 3.15
C ILE A 48 4.90 -5.76 4.42
N ALA A 49 4.46 -5.09 5.48
CA ALA A 49 4.15 -5.74 6.75
C ALA A 49 3.05 -6.82 6.60
N LYS A 50 2.04 -6.55 5.76
CA LYS A 50 0.96 -7.50 5.48
C LYS A 50 1.44 -8.72 4.69
N LEU A 51 2.31 -8.52 3.71
CA LEU A 51 2.90 -9.61 2.92
C LEU A 51 3.88 -10.45 3.75
N GLU A 52 4.66 -9.85 4.64
CA GLU A 52 5.51 -10.57 5.60
C GLU A 52 4.67 -11.44 6.53
N PHE A 53 3.55 -10.91 7.01
CA PHE A 53 2.61 -11.66 7.85
C PHE A 53 1.99 -12.84 7.08
N ILE A 54 1.55 -12.63 5.84
CA ILE A 54 1.02 -13.70 4.97
C ILE A 54 2.09 -14.76 4.70
N LEU A 55 3.32 -14.35 4.39
CA LEU A 55 4.43 -15.27 4.17
C LEU A 55 4.69 -16.15 5.42
N GLY A 56 4.61 -15.56 6.62
CA GLY A 56 4.72 -16.29 7.87
C GLY A 56 3.59 -17.32 8.06
N ILE A 57 2.34 -16.97 7.70
CA ILE A 57 1.20 -17.89 7.76
C ILE A 57 1.41 -19.05 6.77
N VAL A 58 1.72 -18.74 5.51
CA VAL A 58 1.91 -19.74 4.45
C VAL A 58 3.04 -20.72 4.83
N HIS A 59 4.16 -20.18 5.34
CA HIS A 59 5.27 -20.99 5.81
C HIS A 59 4.84 -21.90 7.00
N GLY A 60 4.15 -21.34 7.99
CA GLY A 60 3.67 -22.08 9.16
C GLY A 60 2.71 -23.21 8.78
N ILE A 61 1.81 -23.00 7.80
CA ILE A 61 0.92 -24.03 7.28
C ILE A 61 1.72 -25.13 6.57
N THR A 62 2.59 -24.75 5.63
CA THR A 62 3.38 -25.70 4.83
C THR A 62 4.29 -26.60 5.68
N GLU A 63 4.92 -26.05 6.71
CA GLU A 63 5.72 -26.80 7.68
C GLU A 63 4.84 -27.67 8.58
N GLY A 64 3.72 -27.10 9.09
CA GLY A 64 2.84 -27.79 10.04
C GLY A 64 2.20 -29.08 9.47
N ILE A 65 1.91 -29.10 8.17
CA ILE A 65 1.34 -30.27 7.48
C ILE A 65 2.37 -31.05 6.63
N GLY A 66 3.61 -30.61 6.59
CA GLY A 66 4.72 -31.32 5.96
C GLY A 66 4.68 -31.36 4.43
N ILE A 67 4.10 -30.36 3.78
CA ILE A 67 3.93 -30.29 2.30
C ILE A 67 4.97 -29.43 1.58
N GLY A 68 5.91 -28.83 2.28
CA GLY A 68 6.90 -27.89 1.73
C GLY A 68 7.81 -28.47 0.63
N GLY A 69 7.89 -29.79 0.50
CA GLY A 69 8.66 -30.48 -0.55
C GLY A 69 7.98 -30.55 -1.93
N PHE A 70 6.69 -30.23 -2.03
CA PHE A 70 5.97 -30.31 -3.31
C PHE A 70 6.21 -29.08 -4.18
N ALA A 71 6.52 -29.28 -5.48
CA ALA A 71 6.85 -28.21 -6.39
C ALA A 71 5.75 -27.12 -6.48
N HIS A 72 4.49 -27.51 -6.59
CA HIS A 72 3.37 -26.57 -6.65
C HIS A 72 3.20 -25.73 -5.37
N VAL A 73 3.59 -26.27 -4.21
CA VAL A 73 3.61 -25.51 -2.94
C VAL A 73 4.76 -24.50 -2.94
N GLN A 74 5.93 -24.91 -3.43
CA GLN A 74 7.09 -24.02 -3.57
C GLN A 74 6.81 -22.88 -4.56
N GLU A 75 6.10 -23.14 -5.67
CA GLU A 75 5.64 -22.10 -6.60
C GLU A 75 4.75 -21.07 -5.92
N LYS A 76 3.80 -21.51 -5.08
CA LYS A 76 2.93 -20.61 -4.32
C LYS A 76 3.70 -19.77 -3.30
N ASN A 77 4.62 -20.38 -2.58
CA ASN A 77 5.50 -19.66 -1.64
C ASN A 77 6.35 -18.62 -2.38
N ALA A 78 6.90 -18.98 -3.55
CA ALA A 78 7.69 -18.08 -4.37
C ALA A 78 6.87 -16.87 -4.87
N GLU A 79 5.59 -17.05 -5.21
CA GLU A 79 4.69 -15.95 -5.62
C GLU A 79 4.50 -14.92 -4.50
N VAL A 80 4.38 -15.36 -3.24
CA VAL A 80 4.29 -14.46 -2.08
C VAL A 80 5.59 -13.69 -1.89
N ILE A 81 6.74 -14.38 -1.99
CA ILE A 81 8.07 -13.77 -1.85
C ILE A 81 8.32 -12.75 -2.97
N ASP A 82 8.01 -13.10 -4.22
CA ASP A 82 8.17 -12.22 -5.38
C ASP A 82 7.34 -10.95 -5.23
N THR A 83 6.09 -11.10 -4.79
CA THR A 83 5.21 -9.96 -4.51
C THR A 83 5.77 -9.06 -3.43
N LEU A 84 6.27 -9.63 -2.33
CA LEU A 84 6.90 -8.89 -1.22
C LEU A 84 8.14 -8.12 -1.69
N GLU A 85 9.06 -8.78 -2.39
CA GLU A 85 10.30 -8.14 -2.86
C GLU A 85 10.02 -7.09 -3.94
N THR A 86 8.99 -7.28 -4.76
CA THR A 86 8.55 -6.27 -5.74
C THR A 86 8.06 -4.99 -5.04
N VAL A 87 7.23 -5.11 -3.99
CA VAL A 87 6.79 -3.93 -3.21
C VAL A 87 7.97 -3.25 -2.52
N ARG A 88 8.92 -4.02 -1.98
CA ARG A 88 10.17 -3.49 -1.42
C ARG A 88 11.00 -2.75 -2.46
N ALA A 89 11.05 -3.25 -3.68
CA ALA A 89 11.76 -2.59 -4.79
C ALA A 89 11.12 -1.25 -5.17
N TYR A 90 9.80 -1.17 -5.25
CA TYR A 90 9.08 0.09 -5.45
C TYR A 90 9.40 1.11 -4.37
N MET A 91 9.37 0.69 -3.10
CA MET A 91 9.68 1.56 -1.97
C MET A 91 11.12 2.08 -2.05
N ARG A 92 12.11 1.20 -2.27
CA ARG A 92 13.52 1.61 -2.42
C ARG A 92 13.73 2.56 -3.59
N ALA A 93 13.08 2.31 -4.73
CA ALA A 93 13.18 3.21 -5.88
C ALA A 93 12.60 4.60 -5.58
N ALA A 94 11.42 4.66 -4.95
CA ALA A 94 10.80 5.92 -4.58
C ALA A 94 11.64 6.73 -3.57
N GLU A 95 12.31 6.06 -2.64
CA GLU A 95 13.20 6.68 -1.65
C GLU A 95 14.54 7.10 -2.26
N ALA A 96 15.12 6.28 -3.14
CA ALA A 96 16.39 6.58 -3.80
C ALA A 96 16.30 7.80 -4.72
N ASP A 97 15.18 7.96 -5.41
CA ASP A 97 14.90 9.06 -6.33
C ASP A 97 14.13 10.22 -5.64
N ALA A 98 14.16 10.25 -4.29
CA ALA A 98 13.51 11.30 -3.52
C ALA A 98 14.15 12.66 -3.79
N ALA A 99 13.31 13.69 -3.98
CA ALA A 99 13.76 15.04 -4.31
C ALA A 99 12.98 16.10 -3.54
N SER A 100 13.54 17.31 -3.48
CA SER A 100 12.83 18.46 -2.92
C SER A 100 11.72 18.89 -3.87
N TYR A 101 10.55 19.13 -3.32
CA TYR A 101 9.38 19.60 -4.04
C TYR A 101 8.89 20.92 -3.45
N GLU A 102 8.84 21.98 -4.28
CA GLU A 102 8.39 23.32 -3.91
C GLU A 102 9.01 23.93 -2.64
N GLY A 103 10.18 23.44 -2.21
CA GLY A 103 10.87 23.92 -0.99
C GLY A 103 10.33 23.37 0.33
N GLU A 104 9.37 22.43 0.28
CA GLU A 104 8.69 21.89 1.47
C GLU A 104 9.29 20.58 2.02
N GLY A 105 10.55 20.29 1.73
CA GLY A 105 11.23 19.09 2.21
C GLY A 105 11.53 18.08 1.10
N ILE A 106 11.95 16.88 1.50
CA ILE A 106 12.29 15.78 0.59
C ILE A 106 11.11 14.83 0.49
N TRP A 107 10.67 14.54 -0.73
CA TRP A 107 9.53 13.69 -1.02
C TRP A 107 9.93 12.50 -1.88
N PRO A 108 9.34 11.32 -1.65
CA PRO A 108 9.56 10.16 -2.50
C PRO A 108 9.17 10.44 -3.96
N ALA A 109 9.87 9.81 -4.90
CA ALA A 109 9.50 9.88 -6.30
C ALA A 109 8.10 9.33 -6.55
N ALA A 110 7.36 9.93 -7.48
CA ALA A 110 5.97 9.57 -7.76
C ALA A 110 5.84 8.32 -8.62
N GLU A 111 6.76 8.15 -9.56
CA GLU A 111 6.68 7.14 -10.62
C GLU A 111 6.63 5.70 -10.08
N PRO A 112 7.46 5.30 -9.10
CA PRO A 112 7.36 3.98 -8.50
C PRO A 112 5.99 3.74 -7.83
N TRP A 113 5.41 4.78 -7.21
CA TRP A 113 4.10 4.68 -6.58
C TRP A 113 2.95 4.54 -7.58
N ILE A 114 3.04 5.20 -8.73
CA ILE A 114 2.06 5.04 -9.81
C ILE A 114 2.11 3.60 -10.33
N ALA A 115 3.30 3.08 -10.58
CA ALA A 115 3.48 1.69 -11.04
C ALA A 115 2.94 0.68 -10.00
N MET A 116 3.28 0.85 -8.72
CA MET A 116 2.78 0.01 -7.64
C MET A 116 1.25 0.04 -7.54
N ARG A 117 0.63 1.20 -7.67
CA ARG A 117 -0.83 1.36 -7.58
C ARG A 117 -1.57 0.53 -8.64
N TYR A 118 -0.99 0.42 -9.83
CA TYR A 118 -1.59 -0.41 -10.91
C TYR A 118 -1.33 -1.90 -10.73
N TRP A 119 -0.12 -2.26 -10.31
CA TRP A 119 0.30 -3.65 -10.24
C TRP A 119 -0.15 -4.37 -8.97
N TYR A 120 -0.10 -3.69 -7.82
CA TYR A 120 -0.27 -4.33 -6.51
C TYR A 120 -1.67 -4.93 -6.26
N PRO A 121 -2.79 -4.32 -6.67
CA PRO A 121 -4.11 -4.91 -6.44
C PRO A 121 -4.24 -6.32 -7.01
N ASP A 122 -3.85 -6.53 -8.26
CA ASP A 122 -3.92 -7.84 -8.91
C ASP A 122 -2.94 -8.84 -8.30
N ALA A 123 -1.73 -8.38 -7.93
CA ALA A 123 -0.74 -9.21 -7.27
C ALA A 123 -1.22 -9.64 -5.87
N TYR A 124 -1.82 -8.73 -5.11
CA TYR A 124 -2.35 -9.02 -3.78
C TYR A 124 -3.54 -9.99 -3.81
N GLU A 125 -4.42 -9.88 -4.81
CA GLU A 125 -5.54 -10.81 -4.98
C GLU A 125 -5.03 -12.25 -5.19
N ARG A 126 -3.99 -12.44 -6.02
CA ARG A 126 -3.35 -13.75 -6.22
C ARG A 126 -2.73 -14.29 -4.92
N VAL A 127 -2.00 -13.43 -4.19
CA VAL A 127 -1.41 -13.81 -2.89
C VAL A 127 -2.50 -14.18 -1.87
N ALA A 128 -3.58 -13.41 -1.80
CA ALA A 128 -4.69 -13.69 -0.89
C ALA A 128 -5.40 -15.02 -1.19
N ALA A 129 -5.39 -15.48 -2.44
CA ALA A 129 -5.95 -16.77 -2.85
C ALA A 129 -5.06 -17.98 -2.51
N ILE A 130 -3.82 -17.76 -2.05
CA ILE A 130 -2.89 -18.82 -1.63
C ILE A 130 -3.17 -19.29 -0.20
N VAL A 131 -3.68 -18.41 0.66
CA VAL A 131 -3.98 -18.67 2.07
C VAL A 131 -5.37 -19.26 2.24
#